data_9a230bc72a1abe5abea5b7ee175fb54d
#
_entry.id   9a230bc72a1abe5abea5b7ee175fb54d
#
_cell.length_a   1.000
_cell.length_b   1.000
_cell.length_c   1.000
_cell.angle_alpha   90.00
_cell.angle_beta   90.00
_cell.angle_gamma   90.00
#
_symmetry.space_group_name_H-M   'P 1'
#
loop_
_entity.id
_entity.type
_entity.pdbx_description
1 polymer ?
#
loop_
_entity_poly.entity_id
_entity_poly.type
_entity_poly.pdbx_seq_one_letter_code
_entity_poly.pdbx_strand_id
1 'polypeptide(L)'
;VGGIASTILPDYIYKETGIKPHIGLLDKEGDLDEGNTDIIDELPLDYSILEEIDYEYPAHNAYFGYMTRGCPRNCAFCAVKTLEPQYKNYIGIKHQIKYVDEHFGAQKDLLLMDNNVFASNCFEQIIDEIKDCGFGKGATYIPPNEYDVAIKNLKVGYNLRAYTKKIIKLYDEIAEKLSEDEAGEFYLRREERGLLYAETATYDEICTFDETIRPLYDKLFHKSKRVRYIDFNQGLDARLATDKRMKKLSEINIRPLRIAFDHYEQSEVYISAVKKAAKYGIMELSNYLLYNFEDEPKELYYRMRINVDLCEELGVTIYSFPMKYHPINDPEYFKNRDYLGKHWNRKFIRAVQAVLNSTKGKIGKGIEFFEEAFGRDLDEFYKILWMPETFIIYRRKYDKKLRERLAD
;
A
#
# COMPACT_ATOMS: atom_id res chain seq x y z
N VAL A 1 7.45 -7.78 -21.12
CA VAL A 1 6.19 -7.62 -20.37
C VAL A 1 6.20 -8.58 -19.20
N GLY A 2 5.97 -8.07 -18.00
CA GLY A 2 5.98 -8.84 -16.76
C GLY A 2 4.82 -8.45 -15.84
N GLY A 3 4.85 -8.95 -14.61
CA GLY A 3 3.87 -8.66 -13.56
C GLY A 3 2.69 -9.65 -13.50
N ILE A 4 1.72 -9.35 -12.66
CA ILE A 4 0.61 -10.26 -12.32
C ILE A 4 -0.16 -10.72 -13.58
N ALA A 5 -0.54 -9.79 -14.45
CA ALA A 5 -1.28 -10.10 -15.67
C ALA A 5 -0.50 -11.04 -16.62
N SER A 6 0.81 -10.88 -16.69
CA SER A 6 1.68 -11.72 -17.54
C SER A 6 1.71 -13.17 -17.08
N THR A 7 1.64 -13.41 -15.78
CA THR A 7 1.63 -14.77 -15.22
C THR A 7 0.23 -15.41 -15.29
N ILE A 8 -0.83 -14.62 -15.09
CA ILE A 8 -2.21 -15.15 -15.05
C ILE A 8 -2.80 -15.32 -16.45
N LEU A 9 -2.51 -14.41 -17.37
CA LEU A 9 -3.11 -14.34 -18.71
C LEU A 9 -2.04 -14.23 -19.82
N PRO A 10 -1.03 -15.12 -19.86
CA PRO A 10 0.09 -15.00 -20.82
C PRO A 10 -0.37 -15.09 -22.26
N ASP A 11 -1.26 -16.01 -22.58
CA ASP A 11 -1.78 -16.21 -23.93
C ASP A 11 -2.59 -15.01 -24.42
N TYR A 12 -3.36 -14.41 -23.52
CA TYR A 12 -4.12 -13.20 -23.82
C TYR A 12 -3.18 -12.04 -24.17
N ILE A 13 -2.15 -11.82 -23.35
CA ILE A 13 -1.16 -10.76 -23.62
C ILE A 13 -0.43 -11.01 -24.94
N TYR A 14 0.03 -12.23 -25.18
CA TYR A 14 0.70 -12.56 -26.42
C TYR A 14 -0.20 -12.32 -27.63
N LYS A 15 -1.46 -12.73 -27.58
CA LYS A 15 -2.44 -12.54 -28.66
C LYS A 15 -2.71 -11.06 -28.96
N GLU A 16 -2.83 -10.22 -27.92
CA GLU A 16 -3.19 -8.80 -28.09
C GLU A 16 -1.98 -7.92 -28.46
N THR A 17 -0.75 -8.33 -28.08
CA THR A 17 0.44 -7.47 -28.23
C THR A 17 1.51 -8.03 -29.19
N GLY A 18 1.47 -9.34 -29.47
CA GLY A 18 2.56 -10.05 -30.17
C GLY A 18 3.83 -10.23 -29.32
N ILE A 19 3.84 -9.77 -28.07
CA ILE A 19 5.00 -9.84 -27.19
C ILE A 19 4.84 -11.02 -26.23
N LYS A 20 5.82 -11.94 -26.24
CA LYS A 20 5.84 -13.06 -25.29
C LYS A 20 6.13 -12.53 -23.89
N PRO A 21 5.19 -12.69 -22.91
CA PRO A 21 5.42 -12.21 -21.57
C PRO A 21 6.29 -13.17 -20.77
N HIS A 22 7.01 -12.65 -19.76
CA HIS A 22 7.62 -13.48 -18.74
C HIS A 22 6.53 -14.02 -17.79
N ILE A 23 6.60 -15.30 -17.45
CA ILE A 23 5.63 -16.01 -16.59
C ILE A 23 6.32 -16.39 -15.28
N GLY A 24 5.71 -16.03 -14.16
CA GLY A 24 6.22 -16.34 -12.82
C GLY A 24 7.11 -15.24 -12.23
N LEU A 25 7.94 -15.65 -11.28
CA LEU A 25 8.88 -14.78 -10.58
C LEU A 25 10.16 -14.61 -11.40
N LEU A 26 10.97 -13.63 -11.03
CA LEU A 26 12.33 -13.40 -11.55
C LEU A 26 13.35 -13.95 -10.55
N ASP A 27 13.16 -15.20 -10.09
CA ASP A 27 13.85 -15.80 -8.96
C ASP A 27 14.93 -16.83 -9.36
N LYS A 28 15.35 -16.79 -10.64
CA LYS A 28 16.42 -17.63 -11.18
C LYS A 28 17.39 -16.82 -12.02
N GLU A 29 18.63 -17.28 -12.07
CA GLU A 29 19.62 -16.78 -13.01
C GLU A 29 19.12 -16.93 -14.46
N GLY A 30 19.37 -15.93 -15.30
CA GLY A 30 18.99 -15.93 -16.72
C GLY A 30 17.51 -15.66 -17.02
N ASP A 31 16.68 -15.30 -16.02
CA ASP A 31 15.23 -15.14 -16.20
C ASP A 31 14.82 -14.08 -17.25
N LEU A 32 15.57 -13.03 -17.44
CA LEU A 32 15.29 -12.00 -18.47
C LEU A 32 16.27 -12.04 -19.62
N ASP A 33 17.55 -12.28 -19.34
CA ASP A 33 18.64 -12.24 -20.31
C ASP A 33 19.52 -13.49 -20.18
N GLU A 34 19.71 -14.21 -21.29
CA GLU A 34 20.63 -15.35 -21.33
C GLU A 34 22.05 -14.90 -20.92
N GLY A 35 22.60 -15.53 -19.89
CA GLY A 35 23.92 -15.19 -19.34
C GLY A 35 23.92 -14.18 -18.18
N ASN A 36 22.77 -13.64 -17.81
CA ASN A 36 22.65 -12.90 -16.55
C ASN A 36 22.73 -13.87 -15.37
N THR A 37 23.64 -13.60 -14.43
CA THR A 37 23.85 -14.40 -13.21
C THR A 37 23.14 -13.83 -12.00
N ASP A 38 22.53 -12.65 -12.11
CA ASP A 38 21.81 -12.02 -11.02
C ASP A 38 20.39 -12.59 -10.90
N ILE A 39 19.98 -12.86 -9.67
CA ILE A 39 18.58 -13.16 -9.35
C ILE A 39 17.87 -11.83 -9.14
N ILE A 40 17.06 -11.43 -10.12
CA ILE A 40 16.47 -10.09 -10.17
C ILE A 40 15.58 -9.81 -8.95
N ASP A 41 14.82 -10.80 -8.48
CA ASP A 41 13.95 -10.68 -7.30
C ASP A 41 14.74 -10.42 -5.99
N GLU A 42 16.05 -10.63 -5.98
CA GLU A 42 16.92 -10.38 -4.83
C GLU A 42 17.66 -9.04 -4.91
N LEU A 43 17.61 -8.37 -6.06
CA LEU A 43 18.25 -7.06 -6.24
C LEU A 43 17.51 -5.98 -5.42
N PRO A 44 18.25 -5.03 -4.86
CA PRO A 44 17.64 -3.85 -4.25
C PRO A 44 16.88 -3.04 -5.30
N LEU A 45 15.77 -2.42 -4.89
CA LEU A 45 14.98 -1.56 -5.77
C LEU A 45 15.72 -0.26 -6.09
N ASP A 46 15.62 0.18 -7.34
CA ASP A 46 16.12 1.48 -7.79
C ASP A 46 15.06 2.57 -7.58
N TYR A 47 15.24 3.37 -6.53
CA TYR A 47 14.34 4.48 -6.19
C TYR A 47 14.55 5.70 -7.09
N SER A 48 15.63 5.77 -7.87
CA SER A 48 15.86 6.92 -8.76
C SER A 48 14.82 7.04 -9.84
N ILE A 49 14.18 5.94 -10.25
CA ILE A 49 13.09 5.95 -11.24
C ILE A 49 11.89 6.80 -10.81
N LEU A 50 11.69 6.99 -9.49
CA LEU A 50 10.59 7.82 -8.98
C LEU A 50 10.82 9.31 -9.29
N GLU A 51 12.06 9.73 -9.46
CA GLU A 51 12.40 11.11 -9.80
C GLU A 51 12.26 11.40 -11.31
N GLU A 52 12.13 10.37 -12.14
CA GLU A 52 11.89 10.53 -13.58
C GLU A 52 10.44 10.81 -13.93
N ILE A 53 9.51 10.44 -13.05
CA ILE A 53 8.07 10.55 -13.27
C ILE A 53 7.49 11.75 -12.52
N ASP A 54 6.38 12.31 -13.02
CA ASP A 54 5.70 13.43 -12.36
C ASP A 54 4.63 12.99 -11.36
N TYR A 55 4.30 11.70 -11.35
CA TYR A 55 3.31 11.14 -10.43
C TYR A 55 3.94 10.76 -9.09
N GLU A 56 3.45 11.35 -8.02
CA GLU A 56 3.86 11.01 -6.66
C GLU A 56 3.01 9.86 -6.10
N TYR A 57 3.64 8.72 -5.86
CA TYR A 57 2.98 7.57 -5.23
C TYR A 57 2.72 7.83 -3.75
N PRO A 58 1.57 7.42 -3.19
CA PRO A 58 1.25 7.63 -1.77
C PRO A 58 2.30 7.08 -0.79
N ALA A 59 3.04 6.04 -1.19
CA ALA A 59 4.09 5.41 -0.40
C ALA A 59 5.49 5.62 -1.01
N HIS A 60 5.72 6.74 -1.72
CA HIS A 60 6.97 7.05 -2.41
C HIS A 60 8.21 7.01 -1.50
N ASN A 61 8.03 7.18 -0.20
CA ASN A 61 9.08 7.23 0.81
C ASN A 61 9.10 5.98 1.72
N ALA A 62 8.75 4.82 1.21
CA ALA A 62 8.80 3.55 1.94
C ALA A 62 9.85 2.61 1.35
N TYR A 63 10.41 1.72 2.18
CA TYR A 63 11.08 0.52 1.68
C TYR A 63 10.03 -0.48 1.24
N PHE A 64 10.28 -1.15 0.13
CA PHE A 64 9.44 -2.24 -0.38
C PHE A 64 10.25 -3.52 -0.38
N GLY A 65 9.66 -4.62 0.04
CA GLY A 65 10.33 -5.90 0.03
C GLY A 65 9.44 -7.06 0.44
N TYR A 66 10.06 -8.21 0.58
CA TYR A 66 9.46 -9.45 1.03
C TYR A 66 10.36 -10.08 2.09
N MET A 67 9.76 -10.65 3.13
CA MET A 67 10.48 -11.51 4.08
C MET A 67 9.99 -12.96 4.00
N THR A 68 8.87 -13.19 3.32
CA THR A 68 8.37 -14.50 2.87
C THR A 68 7.80 -14.36 1.46
N ARG A 69 7.70 -15.48 0.71
CA ARG A 69 7.03 -15.51 -0.60
C ARG A 69 6.04 -16.66 -0.64
N GLY A 70 4.97 -16.49 -1.40
CA GLY A 70 3.93 -17.49 -1.53
C GLY A 70 3.04 -17.64 -0.30
N CYS A 71 2.22 -18.67 -0.31
CA CYS A 71 1.35 -19.02 0.81
C CYS A 71 1.12 -20.53 0.85
N PRO A 72 1.19 -21.18 2.04
CA PRO A 72 0.91 -22.60 2.17
C PRO A 72 -0.58 -22.95 2.01
N ARG A 73 -1.46 -21.94 1.91
CA ARG A 73 -2.90 -22.12 1.68
C ARG A 73 -3.23 -22.24 0.20
N ASN A 74 -4.37 -22.87 -0.07
CA ASN A 74 -4.90 -23.06 -1.42
C ASN A 74 -6.34 -22.52 -1.49
N CYS A 75 -6.51 -21.20 -1.25
CA CYS A 75 -7.82 -20.57 -1.31
C CYS A 75 -8.29 -20.47 -2.77
N ALA A 76 -9.53 -20.90 -3.06
CA ALA A 76 -10.05 -20.99 -4.42
C ALA A 76 -10.15 -19.62 -5.15
N PHE A 77 -10.25 -18.54 -4.40
CA PHE A 77 -10.32 -17.18 -4.94
C PHE A 77 -8.95 -16.50 -5.12
N CYS A 78 -7.87 -17.11 -4.63
CA CYS A 78 -6.59 -16.44 -4.47
C CYS A 78 -5.61 -16.76 -5.59
N ALA A 79 -4.99 -15.73 -6.17
CA ALA A 79 -3.98 -15.85 -7.23
C ALA A 79 -2.60 -16.30 -6.74
N VAL A 80 -2.32 -16.22 -5.45
CA VAL A 80 -0.97 -16.43 -4.91
C VAL A 80 -0.37 -17.77 -5.31
N LYS A 81 -1.19 -18.85 -5.32
CA LYS A 81 -0.70 -20.15 -5.74
C LYS A 81 -0.21 -20.19 -7.19
N THR A 82 -0.80 -19.39 -8.05
CA THR A 82 -0.38 -19.27 -9.47
C THR A 82 0.83 -18.35 -9.61
N LEU A 83 0.83 -17.25 -8.86
CA LEU A 83 1.88 -16.23 -8.93
C LEU A 83 3.18 -16.66 -8.22
N GLU A 84 3.04 -17.27 -7.06
CA GLU A 84 4.12 -17.66 -6.15
C GLU A 84 3.86 -19.09 -5.64
N PRO A 85 4.07 -20.11 -6.47
CA PRO A 85 3.65 -21.49 -6.17
C PRO A 85 4.42 -22.15 -5.03
N GLN A 86 5.61 -21.65 -4.72
CA GLN A 86 6.47 -22.16 -3.67
C GLN A 86 6.48 -21.22 -2.48
N TYR A 87 6.31 -21.77 -1.27
CA TYR A 87 6.40 -20.99 -0.05
C TYR A 87 7.85 -20.90 0.42
N LYS A 88 8.40 -19.67 0.45
CA LYS A 88 9.72 -19.37 1.05
C LYS A 88 9.49 -18.85 2.47
N ASN A 89 10.00 -19.57 3.48
CA ASN A 89 9.80 -19.26 4.90
C ASN A 89 10.48 -17.98 5.38
N TYR A 90 11.59 -17.61 4.75
CA TYR A 90 12.39 -16.49 5.17
C TYR A 90 13.24 -15.96 4.02
N ILE A 91 13.24 -14.64 3.91
CA ILE A 91 14.11 -13.86 3.03
C ILE A 91 14.64 -12.70 3.87
N GLY A 92 15.97 -12.56 3.95
CA GLY A 92 16.58 -11.46 4.69
C GLY A 92 16.44 -10.14 3.93
N ILE A 93 16.04 -9.07 4.63
CA ILE A 93 15.80 -7.74 4.01
C ILE A 93 16.91 -6.72 4.35
N LYS A 94 17.74 -7.02 5.33
CA LYS A 94 18.73 -6.09 5.88
C LYS A 94 19.70 -5.52 4.83
N HIS A 95 20.12 -6.34 3.86
CA HIS A 95 21.01 -5.90 2.79
C HIS A 95 20.31 -4.92 1.83
N GLN A 96 19.03 -5.14 1.50
CA GLN A 96 18.24 -4.25 0.65
C GLN A 96 18.03 -2.90 1.33
N ILE A 97 17.64 -2.90 2.61
CA ILE A 97 17.48 -1.66 3.39
C ILE A 97 18.79 -0.87 3.44
N LYS A 98 19.91 -1.56 3.73
CA LYS A 98 21.23 -0.91 3.75
C LYS A 98 21.60 -0.28 2.41
N TYR A 99 21.37 -1.00 1.31
CA TYR A 99 21.63 -0.47 -0.03
C TYR A 99 20.79 0.78 -0.31
N VAL A 100 19.49 0.74 0.00
CA VAL A 100 18.58 1.89 -0.19
C VAL A 100 19.05 3.07 0.65
N ASP A 101 19.42 2.87 1.91
CA ASP A 101 19.93 3.94 2.77
C ASP A 101 21.20 4.59 2.21
N GLU A 102 22.12 3.78 1.70
CA GLU A 102 23.38 4.25 1.16
C GLU A 102 23.22 5.03 -0.15
N HIS A 103 22.27 4.66 -1.01
CA HIS A 103 22.10 5.26 -2.33
C HIS A 103 21.00 6.32 -2.39
N PHE A 104 19.90 6.11 -1.68
CA PHE A 104 18.70 6.94 -1.78
C PHE A 104 18.31 7.62 -0.47
N GLY A 105 19.03 7.30 0.62
CA GLY A 105 18.71 7.77 1.96
C GLY A 105 17.61 6.97 2.64
N ALA A 106 17.54 7.12 3.97
CA ALA A 106 16.59 6.37 4.79
C ALA A 106 15.14 6.68 4.41
N GLN A 107 14.35 5.62 4.24
CA GLN A 107 12.93 5.72 3.95
C GLN A 107 12.09 5.71 5.24
N LYS A 108 10.87 6.24 5.17
CA LYS A 108 10.00 6.40 6.35
C LYS A 108 9.46 5.06 6.83
N ASP A 109 8.74 4.34 5.98
CA ASP A 109 7.98 3.16 6.36
C ASP A 109 8.55 1.90 5.69
N LEU A 110 8.18 0.72 6.17
CA LEU A 110 8.55 -0.57 5.59
C LEU A 110 7.27 -1.29 5.13
N LEU A 111 7.12 -1.41 3.82
CA LEU A 111 6.01 -2.12 3.19
C LEU A 111 6.46 -3.51 2.74
N LEU A 112 5.99 -4.52 3.45
CA LEU A 112 6.29 -5.92 3.18
C LEU A 112 5.11 -6.56 2.44
N MET A 113 5.36 -7.00 1.22
CA MET A 113 4.34 -7.59 0.35
C MET A 113 4.18 -9.10 0.57
N ASP A 114 4.35 -9.52 1.81
CA ASP A 114 4.28 -10.90 2.25
C ASP A 114 2.84 -11.43 2.25
N ASN A 115 2.58 -12.53 1.56
CA ASN A 115 1.24 -13.10 1.46
C ASN A 115 0.74 -13.75 2.77
N ASN A 116 1.63 -14.34 3.57
CA ASN A 116 1.25 -14.98 4.84
C ASN A 116 2.46 -15.16 5.77
N VAL A 117 2.97 -14.08 6.34
CA VAL A 117 4.15 -14.11 7.23
C VAL A 117 3.90 -14.96 8.49
N PHE A 118 2.65 -15.05 8.98
CA PHE A 118 2.32 -15.90 10.12
C PHE A 118 2.52 -17.40 9.85
N ALA A 119 2.54 -17.83 8.60
CA ALA A 119 2.83 -19.23 8.28
C ALA A 119 4.32 -19.58 8.42
N SER A 120 5.20 -18.59 8.50
CA SER A 120 6.64 -18.82 8.60
C SER A 120 7.04 -19.50 9.91
N ASN A 121 7.91 -20.50 9.80
CA ASN A 121 8.59 -21.10 10.93
C ASN A 121 9.70 -20.18 11.49
N CYS A 122 10.15 -19.21 10.70
CA CYS A 122 11.16 -18.20 11.06
C CYS A 122 10.51 -16.88 11.52
N PHE A 123 9.23 -16.89 11.90
CA PHE A 123 8.49 -15.68 12.23
C PHE A 123 9.19 -14.83 13.31
N GLU A 124 9.73 -15.43 14.35
CA GLU A 124 10.44 -14.71 15.42
C GLU A 124 11.69 -14.03 14.87
N GLN A 125 12.46 -14.73 14.02
CA GLN A 125 13.65 -14.19 13.36
C GLN A 125 13.29 -13.01 12.44
N ILE A 126 12.18 -13.10 11.69
CA ILE A 126 11.67 -12.01 10.84
C ILE A 126 11.41 -10.77 11.68
N ILE A 127 10.71 -10.90 12.81
CA ILE A 127 10.43 -9.77 13.69
C ILE A 127 11.72 -9.19 14.30
N ASP A 128 12.67 -10.01 14.70
CA ASP A 128 13.94 -9.53 15.26
C ASP A 128 14.75 -8.77 14.18
N GLU A 129 14.83 -9.27 12.95
CA GLU A 129 15.49 -8.55 11.86
C GLU A 129 14.82 -7.20 11.54
N ILE A 130 13.48 -7.15 11.52
CA ILE A 130 12.73 -5.89 11.37
C ILE A 130 13.11 -4.89 12.47
N LYS A 131 13.23 -5.33 13.71
CA LYS A 131 13.68 -4.48 14.82
C LYS A 131 15.10 -3.99 14.62
N ASP A 132 16.03 -4.88 14.19
CA ASP A 132 17.41 -4.54 13.88
C ASP A 132 17.53 -3.51 12.76
N CYS A 133 16.60 -3.53 11.81
CA CYS A 133 16.48 -2.52 10.74
C CYS A 133 15.86 -1.19 11.21
N GLY A 134 15.62 -1.03 12.51
CA GLY A 134 15.15 0.24 13.09
C GLY A 134 13.64 0.44 13.05
N PHE A 135 12.85 -0.65 13.00
CA PHE A 135 11.38 -0.62 12.98
C PHE A 135 10.75 -1.21 14.25
N GLY A 136 11.49 -1.23 15.36
CA GLY A 136 10.95 -1.63 16.67
C GLY A 136 9.82 -0.73 17.14
N LYS A 137 9.17 -1.13 18.24
CA LYS A 137 8.07 -0.37 18.84
C LYS A 137 8.49 1.07 19.15
N GLY A 138 7.70 2.05 18.69
CA GLY A 138 7.99 3.47 18.87
C GLY A 138 9.13 4.00 17.97
N ALA A 139 9.56 3.25 16.95
CA ALA A 139 10.62 3.63 16.04
C ALA A 139 10.37 4.96 15.36
N THR A 140 11.42 5.76 15.27
CA THR A 140 11.43 7.04 14.56
C THR A 140 12.62 7.12 13.62
N TYR A 141 12.56 8.01 12.64
CA TYR A 141 13.69 8.33 11.77
C TYR A 141 13.76 9.83 11.54
N ILE A 142 14.90 10.29 11.06
CA ILE A 142 15.09 11.65 10.56
C ILE A 142 15.16 11.55 9.04
N PRO A 143 14.29 12.25 8.29
CA PRO A 143 14.36 12.24 6.82
C PRO A 143 15.75 12.59 6.31
N PRO A 144 16.26 11.95 5.26
CA PRO A 144 17.55 12.29 4.68
C PRO A 144 17.54 13.73 4.13
N ASN A 145 18.72 14.29 3.89
CA ASN A 145 18.84 15.51 3.11
C ASN A 145 18.68 15.16 1.63
N GLU A 146 17.51 15.44 1.07
CA GLU A 146 17.23 15.11 -0.32
C GLU A 146 18.18 15.80 -1.30
N TYR A 147 18.61 17.01 -0.97
CA TYR A 147 19.59 17.72 -1.76
C TYR A 147 20.97 17.03 -1.72
N ASP A 148 21.44 16.60 -0.53
CA ASP A 148 22.70 15.87 -0.38
C ASP A 148 22.65 14.54 -1.14
N VAL A 149 21.53 13.80 -1.05
CA VAL A 149 21.34 12.55 -1.78
C VAL A 149 21.41 12.80 -3.29
N ALA A 150 20.71 13.83 -3.78
CA ALA A 150 20.68 14.16 -5.20
C ALA A 150 22.06 14.57 -5.73
N ILE A 151 22.78 15.46 -5.04
CA ILE A 151 24.13 15.90 -5.42
C ILE A 151 25.12 14.74 -5.37
N LYS A 152 25.05 13.87 -4.34
CA LYS A 152 25.90 12.67 -4.24
C LYS A 152 25.75 11.78 -5.47
N ASN A 153 24.50 11.42 -5.80
CA ASN A 153 24.21 10.55 -6.93
C ASN A 153 24.58 11.18 -8.27
N LEU A 154 24.34 12.48 -8.42
CA LEU A 154 24.78 13.21 -9.60
C LEU A 154 26.32 13.16 -9.75
N LYS A 155 27.08 13.39 -8.66
CA LYS A 155 28.55 13.38 -8.69
C LYS A 155 29.15 12.00 -9.02
N VAL A 156 28.49 10.91 -8.65
CA VAL A 156 28.94 9.55 -9.01
C VAL A 156 28.41 9.07 -10.36
N GLY A 157 27.64 9.90 -11.08
CA GLY A 157 27.11 9.57 -12.41
C GLY A 157 25.92 8.60 -12.39
N TYR A 158 25.26 8.43 -11.24
CA TYR A 158 24.12 7.53 -11.11
C TYR A 158 22.85 8.24 -11.57
N ASN A 159 22.15 7.67 -12.54
CA ASN A 159 20.90 8.19 -13.15
C ASN A 159 20.87 9.74 -13.28
N LEU A 160 21.79 10.27 -14.06
CA LEU A 160 21.98 11.72 -14.24
C LEU A 160 20.69 12.47 -14.56
N ARG A 161 19.83 11.86 -15.39
CA ARG A 161 18.55 12.45 -15.80
C ARG A 161 17.62 12.65 -14.58
N ALA A 162 17.44 11.61 -13.78
CA ALA A 162 16.60 11.63 -12.59
C ALA A 162 17.08 12.68 -11.58
N TYR A 163 18.38 12.66 -11.27
CA TYR A 163 18.92 13.59 -10.26
C TYR A 163 19.07 15.01 -10.74
N THR A 164 19.29 15.27 -12.04
CA THR A 164 19.16 16.62 -12.57
C THR A 164 17.73 17.15 -12.40
N LYS A 165 16.71 16.35 -12.77
CA LYS A 165 15.30 16.70 -12.59
C LYS A 165 14.98 16.97 -11.11
N LYS A 166 15.45 16.09 -10.20
CA LYS A 166 15.26 16.25 -8.75
C LYS A 166 15.87 17.56 -8.24
N ILE A 167 17.08 17.87 -8.64
CA ILE A 167 17.77 19.10 -8.19
C ILE A 167 17.02 20.35 -8.67
N ILE A 168 16.58 20.39 -9.92
CA ILE A 168 15.79 21.51 -10.44
C ILE A 168 14.49 21.67 -9.65
N LYS A 169 13.79 20.57 -9.34
CA LYS A 169 12.60 20.58 -8.48
C LYS A 169 12.92 21.14 -7.09
N LEU A 170 14.03 20.75 -6.48
CA LEU A 170 14.44 21.27 -5.17
C LEU A 170 14.79 22.77 -5.23
N TYR A 171 15.31 23.27 -6.35
CA TYR A 171 15.49 24.69 -6.54
C TYR A 171 14.15 25.44 -6.62
N ASP A 172 13.13 24.87 -7.23
CA ASP A 172 11.79 25.45 -7.25
C ASP A 172 11.19 25.48 -5.82
N GLU A 173 11.34 24.40 -5.05
CA GLU A 173 10.92 24.36 -3.65
C GLU A 173 11.67 25.36 -2.73
N ILE A 174 12.93 25.64 -3.03
CA ILE A 174 13.68 26.73 -2.37
C ILE A 174 13.04 28.08 -2.71
N ALA A 175 12.78 28.35 -3.98
CA ALA A 175 12.19 29.61 -4.44
C ALA A 175 10.83 29.87 -3.76
N GLU A 176 10.00 28.86 -3.60
CA GLU A 176 8.69 28.95 -2.91
C GLU A 176 8.79 29.36 -1.42
N LYS A 177 9.95 29.16 -0.79
CA LYS A 177 10.19 29.46 0.63
C LYS A 177 10.89 30.78 0.87
N LEU A 178 11.37 31.42 -0.18
CA LEU A 178 12.03 32.74 -0.13
C LEU A 178 11.01 33.88 -0.13
N SER A 179 11.42 35.06 0.31
CA SER A 179 10.66 36.28 0.07
C SER A 179 10.62 36.62 -1.42
N GLU A 180 9.67 37.45 -1.86
CA GLU A 180 9.48 37.82 -3.26
C GLU A 180 10.76 38.38 -3.89
N ASP A 181 11.45 39.26 -3.18
CA ASP A 181 12.73 39.85 -3.65
C ASP A 181 13.85 38.82 -3.74
N GLU A 182 14.01 37.96 -2.70
CA GLU A 182 15.02 36.91 -2.69
C GLU A 182 14.73 35.83 -3.77
N ALA A 183 13.46 35.50 -4.01
CA ALA A 183 13.04 34.57 -5.04
C ALA A 183 13.34 35.14 -6.43
N GLY A 184 13.11 36.42 -6.65
CA GLY A 184 13.47 37.13 -7.90
C GLY A 184 14.96 37.08 -8.19
N GLU A 185 15.81 37.41 -7.19
CA GLU A 185 17.26 37.29 -7.32
C GLU A 185 17.73 35.85 -7.58
N PHE A 186 17.12 34.89 -6.86
CA PHE A 186 17.41 33.45 -7.04
C PHE A 186 17.04 32.96 -8.45
N TYR A 187 15.90 33.41 -8.99
CA TYR A 187 15.47 33.12 -10.35
C TYR A 187 16.49 33.59 -11.39
N LEU A 188 16.93 34.88 -11.29
CA LEU A 188 17.92 35.46 -12.22
C LEU A 188 19.24 34.68 -12.21
N ARG A 189 19.74 34.31 -11.02
CA ARG A 189 20.95 33.50 -10.89
C ARG A 189 20.83 32.12 -11.53
N ARG A 190 19.65 31.50 -11.45
CA ARG A 190 19.36 30.21 -12.10
C ARG A 190 19.28 30.37 -13.63
N GLU A 191 18.63 31.43 -14.09
CA GLU A 191 18.48 31.75 -15.51
C GLU A 191 19.84 31.94 -16.18
N GLU A 192 20.72 32.77 -15.59
CA GLU A 192 22.08 33.03 -16.09
C GLU A 192 22.91 31.74 -16.23
N ARG A 193 22.64 30.70 -15.45
CA ARG A 193 23.32 29.40 -15.44
C ARG A 193 22.60 28.30 -16.24
N GLY A 194 21.44 28.59 -16.81
CA GLY A 194 20.62 27.59 -17.49
C GLY A 194 19.99 26.56 -16.55
N LEU A 195 19.80 26.89 -15.25
CA LEU A 195 19.29 25.99 -14.22
C LEU A 195 17.80 26.18 -13.91
N LEU A 196 17.04 26.72 -14.86
CA LEU A 196 15.57 26.81 -14.73
C LEU A 196 14.86 25.50 -15.10
N TYR A 197 15.41 24.77 -16.05
CA TYR A 197 14.81 23.54 -16.57
C TYR A 197 15.83 22.39 -16.59
N ALA A 198 15.34 21.18 -16.36
CA ALA A 198 16.20 19.99 -16.35
C ALA A 198 16.88 19.73 -17.71
N GLU A 199 16.22 20.14 -18.80
CA GLU A 199 16.71 19.98 -20.17
C GLU A 199 17.90 20.86 -20.52
N THR A 200 18.03 22.03 -19.83
CA THR A 200 19.12 23.00 -20.05
C THR A 200 20.21 22.91 -18.97
N ALA A 201 19.91 22.28 -17.84
CA ALA A 201 20.84 22.16 -16.72
C ALA A 201 22.00 21.22 -17.05
N THR A 202 23.22 21.69 -16.82
CA THR A 202 24.43 20.88 -16.97
C THR A 202 25.00 20.43 -15.63
N TYR A 203 25.71 19.32 -15.63
CA TYR A 203 26.40 18.80 -14.45
C TYR A 203 27.35 19.84 -13.82
N ASP A 204 28.15 20.51 -14.65
CA ASP A 204 29.16 21.46 -14.19
C ASP A 204 28.52 22.69 -13.53
N GLU A 205 27.42 23.22 -14.11
CA GLU A 205 26.70 24.34 -13.53
C GLU A 205 26.02 23.97 -12.20
N ILE A 206 25.41 22.79 -12.11
CA ILE A 206 24.84 22.30 -10.86
C ILE A 206 25.92 22.17 -9.78
N CYS A 207 27.08 21.56 -10.10
CA CYS A 207 28.17 21.38 -9.15
C CYS A 207 28.79 22.72 -8.72
N THR A 208 28.89 23.71 -9.62
CA THR A 208 29.39 25.03 -9.30
C THR A 208 28.38 25.79 -8.42
N PHE A 209 27.09 25.60 -8.66
CA PHE A 209 26.05 26.28 -7.88
C PHE A 209 25.80 25.62 -6.51
N ASP A 210 26.29 24.40 -6.26
CA ASP A 210 26.15 23.65 -5.00
C ASP A 210 26.65 24.46 -3.78
N GLU A 211 27.78 25.18 -3.90
CA GLU A 211 28.33 25.98 -2.82
C GLU A 211 27.36 27.09 -2.35
N THR A 212 26.58 27.64 -3.27
CA THR A 212 25.58 28.68 -2.97
C THR A 212 24.30 28.08 -2.40
N ILE A 213 23.87 26.95 -2.94
CA ILE A 213 22.57 26.31 -2.61
C ILE A 213 22.59 25.59 -1.28
N ARG A 214 23.65 24.86 -0.97
CA ARG A 214 23.74 24.04 0.23
C ARG A 214 23.43 24.77 1.52
N PRO A 215 24.04 25.92 1.83
CA PRO A 215 23.73 26.71 3.03
C PRO A 215 22.28 27.21 3.04
N LEU A 216 21.75 27.58 1.86
CA LEU A 216 20.39 28.05 1.71
C LEU A 216 19.37 26.91 1.95
N TYR A 217 19.62 25.75 1.38
CA TYR A 217 18.78 24.56 1.60
C TYR A 217 18.75 24.18 3.07
N ASP A 218 19.90 24.07 3.73
CA ASP A 218 19.99 23.72 5.15
C ASP A 218 19.28 24.72 6.07
N LYS A 219 19.28 26.00 5.70
CA LYS A 219 18.54 27.07 6.41
C LYS A 219 17.01 26.90 6.27
N LEU A 220 16.53 26.52 5.09
CA LEU A 220 15.10 26.52 4.75
C LEU A 220 14.40 25.19 5.07
N PHE A 221 15.15 24.07 5.04
CA PHE A 221 14.58 22.73 5.19
C PHE A 221 15.02 22.06 6.49
N HIS A 222 14.26 22.33 7.54
CA HIS A 222 14.50 21.71 8.85
C HIS A 222 13.95 20.29 8.90
N LYS A 223 14.74 19.36 9.44
CA LYS A 223 14.39 17.96 9.60
C LYS A 223 13.90 17.70 11.01
N SER A 224 12.72 17.10 11.12
CA SER A 224 12.15 16.65 12.39
C SER A 224 12.03 15.13 12.44
N LYS A 225 12.14 14.58 13.64
CA LYS A 225 11.86 13.15 13.85
C LYS A 225 10.41 12.82 13.46
N ARG A 226 10.24 11.75 12.67
CA ARG A 226 8.94 11.23 12.26
C ARG A 226 8.84 9.78 12.71
N VAL A 227 7.64 9.37 13.15
CA VAL A 227 7.36 7.98 13.46
C VAL A 227 7.33 7.17 12.18
N ARG A 228 7.88 5.96 12.21
CA ARG A 228 7.89 5.02 11.09
C ARG A 228 7.15 3.75 11.44
N TYR A 229 6.52 3.15 10.42
CA TYR A 229 5.66 2.00 10.58
C TYR A 229 6.03 0.86 9.65
N ILE A 230 5.50 -0.32 9.97
CA ILE A 230 5.55 -1.50 9.10
C ILE A 230 4.12 -1.82 8.67
N ASP A 231 3.95 -2.17 7.42
CA ASP A 231 2.71 -2.73 6.88
C ASP A 231 3.03 -4.06 6.17
N PHE A 232 2.53 -5.16 6.70
CA PHE A 232 2.42 -6.39 5.92
C PHE A 232 1.20 -6.25 5.01
N ASN A 233 1.41 -5.77 3.81
CA ASN A 233 0.39 -5.29 2.88
C ASN A 233 -0.71 -6.32 2.54
N GLN A 234 -0.45 -7.60 2.77
CA GLN A 234 -1.43 -8.68 2.60
C GLN A 234 -2.01 -9.12 3.96
N GLY A 235 -3.16 -9.77 3.94
CA GLY A 235 -3.84 -10.19 5.16
C GLY A 235 -3.17 -11.36 5.85
N LEU A 236 -2.88 -11.24 7.14
CA LEU A 236 -2.40 -12.34 7.98
C LEU A 236 -3.52 -13.37 8.22
N ASP A 237 -3.17 -14.64 8.22
CA ASP A 237 -4.11 -15.74 8.49
C ASP A 237 -4.52 -15.74 9.97
N ALA A 238 -5.75 -15.36 10.28
CA ALA A 238 -6.30 -15.30 11.63
C ALA A 238 -6.17 -16.62 12.42
N ARG A 239 -6.20 -17.77 11.71
CA ARG A 239 -6.05 -19.11 12.32
C ARG A 239 -4.67 -19.36 12.92
N LEU A 240 -3.67 -18.60 12.49
CA LEU A 240 -2.30 -18.65 12.95
C LEU A 240 -1.98 -17.58 14.01
N ALA A 241 -2.94 -16.72 14.35
CA ALA A 241 -2.81 -15.63 15.32
C ALA A 241 -2.82 -16.17 16.76
N THR A 242 -1.74 -16.81 17.19
CA THR A 242 -1.54 -17.26 18.57
C THR A 242 -1.14 -16.10 19.48
N ASP A 243 -1.34 -16.23 20.81
CA ASP A 243 -0.85 -15.25 21.79
C ASP A 243 0.66 -15.01 21.64
N LYS A 244 1.45 -16.08 21.44
CA LYS A 244 2.90 -15.99 21.24
C LYS A 244 3.26 -15.13 20.05
N ARG A 245 2.62 -15.37 18.88
CA ARG A 245 2.87 -14.60 17.66
C ARG A 245 2.41 -13.15 17.77
N MET A 246 1.23 -12.89 18.35
CA MET A 246 0.75 -11.53 18.58
C MET A 246 1.63 -10.75 19.53
N LYS A 247 2.09 -11.38 20.62
CA LYS A 247 3.06 -10.78 21.54
C LYS A 247 4.36 -10.42 20.80
N LYS A 248 4.90 -11.35 19.99
CA LYS A 248 6.11 -11.10 19.20
C LYS A 248 5.90 -9.98 18.20
N LEU A 249 4.78 -9.97 17.49
CA LEU A 249 4.41 -8.92 16.53
C LEU A 249 4.33 -7.52 17.17
N SER A 250 3.89 -7.43 18.43
CA SER A 250 3.79 -6.15 19.15
C SER A 250 5.15 -5.53 19.52
N GLU A 251 6.27 -6.21 19.25
CA GLU A 251 7.62 -5.66 19.42
C GLU A 251 8.03 -4.71 18.28
N ILE A 252 7.30 -4.74 17.16
CA ILE A 252 7.51 -3.85 16.02
C ILE A 252 6.39 -2.82 15.89
N ASN A 253 6.63 -1.75 15.13
CA ASN A 253 5.69 -0.64 14.98
C ASN A 253 4.71 -0.87 13.83
N ILE A 254 3.94 -1.96 13.90
CA ILE A 254 3.00 -2.36 12.83
C ILE A 254 1.78 -1.44 12.76
N ARG A 255 1.44 -0.99 11.53
CA ARG A 255 0.29 -0.13 11.26
C ARG A 255 -0.04 -0.05 9.75
N PRO A 256 -1.23 -0.49 9.33
CA PRO A 256 -2.18 -1.28 10.11
C PRO A 256 -1.77 -2.74 10.23
N LEU A 257 -2.30 -3.44 11.23
CA LEU A 257 -2.29 -4.89 11.23
C LEU A 257 -3.43 -5.40 10.34
N ARG A 258 -3.09 -6.08 9.26
CA ARG A 258 -4.07 -6.65 8.33
C ARG A 258 -4.38 -8.08 8.70
N ILE A 259 -5.66 -8.41 8.97
CA ILE A 259 -6.10 -9.76 9.31
C ILE A 259 -7.14 -10.21 8.29
N ALA A 260 -6.92 -11.33 7.61
CA ALA A 260 -7.84 -11.87 6.62
C ALA A 260 -9.20 -12.25 7.25
N PHE A 261 -10.31 -11.86 6.62
CA PHE A 261 -11.67 -12.22 7.01
C PHE A 261 -12.55 -12.50 5.77
N ASP A 262 -12.19 -13.56 5.05
CA ASP A 262 -12.78 -13.88 3.74
C ASP A 262 -14.12 -14.61 3.85
N HIS A 263 -14.33 -15.41 4.90
CA HIS A 263 -15.53 -16.25 5.10
C HIS A 263 -16.15 -16.03 6.47
N TYR A 264 -17.48 -16.03 6.51
CA TYR A 264 -18.25 -15.81 7.74
C TYR A 264 -18.04 -16.94 8.78
N GLU A 265 -17.84 -18.18 8.35
CA GLU A 265 -17.52 -19.32 9.23
C GLU A 265 -16.22 -19.11 10.05
N GLN A 266 -15.37 -18.20 9.63
CA GLN A 266 -14.13 -17.86 10.34
C GLN A 266 -14.32 -16.75 11.39
N SER A 267 -15.55 -16.33 11.68
CA SER A 267 -15.86 -15.21 12.57
C SER A 267 -15.25 -15.36 13.97
N GLU A 268 -15.38 -16.52 14.60
CA GLU A 268 -14.83 -16.74 15.95
C GLU A 268 -13.29 -16.63 15.96
N VAL A 269 -12.65 -17.20 14.97
CA VAL A 269 -11.19 -17.17 14.82
C VAL A 269 -10.71 -15.73 14.56
N TYR A 270 -11.41 -15.00 13.69
CA TYR A 270 -11.14 -13.61 13.40
C TYR A 270 -11.31 -12.72 14.64
N ILE A 271 -12.44 -12.84 15.35
CA ILE A 271 -12.72 -12.11 16.61
C ILE A 271 -11.61 -12.39 17.64
N SER A 272 -11.21 -13.66 17.79
CA SER A 272 -10.12 -14.04 18.69
C SER A 272 -8.79 -13.38 18.29
N ALA A 273 -8.47 -13.30 17.00
CA ALA A 273 -7.25 -12.66 16.52
C ALA A 273 -7.25 -11.14 16.81
N VAL A 274 -8.37 -10.45 16.56
CA VAL A 274 -8.53 -9.03 16.86
C VAL A 274 -8.41 -8.76 18.36
N LYS A 275 -9.06 -9.56 19.22
CA LYS A 275 -8.95 -9.45 20.69
C LYS A 275 -7.51 -9.64 21.17
N LYS A 276 -6.76 -10.56 20.59
CA LYS A 276 -5.33 -10.74 20.90
C LYS A 276 -4.51 -9.54 20.44
N ALA A 277 -4.76 -8.97 19.25
CA ALA A 277 -4.10 -7.77 18.79
C ALA A 277 -4.30 -6.60 19.76
N ALA A 278 -5.54 -6.34 20.17
CA ALA A 278 -5.89 -5.32 21.16
C ALA A 278 -5.22 -5.56 22.51
N LYS A 279 -5.21 -6.81 23.01
CA LYS A 279 -4.52 -7.22 24.25
C LYS A 279 -3.04 -6.83 24.27
N TYR A 280 -2.36 -6.89 23.12
CA TYR A 280 -0.95 -6.53 22.99
C TYR A 280 -0.73 -5.09 22.49
N GLY A 281 -1.77 -4.26 22.47
CA GLY A 281 -1.69 -2.83 22.14
C GLY A 281 -1.58 -2.52 20.66
N ILE A 282 -1.93 -3.47 19.79
CA ILE A 282 -2.05 -3.24 18.34
C ILE A 282 -3.47 -2.77 18.08
N MET A 283 -3.65 -1.44 17.92
CA MET A 283 -4.97 -0.81 17.94
C MET A 283 -5.48 -0.41 16.55
N GLU A 284 -4.61 -0.36 15.54
CA GLU A 284 -5.00 -0.03 14.17
C GLU A 284 -4.92 -1.28 13.30
N LEU A 285 -6.08 -1.72 12.84
CA LEU A 285 -6.25 -2.94 12.06
C LEU A 285 -6.92 -2.62 10.72
N SER A 286 -6.79 -3.54 9.78
CA SER A 286 -7.58 -3.53 8.55
C SER A 286 -7.87 -4.94 8.06
N ASN A 287 -8.85 -5.06 7.17
CA ASN A 287 -9.13 -6.30 6.49
C ASN A 287 -9.73 -6.08 5.10
N TYR A 288 -9.65 -7.13 4.30
CA TYR A 288 -10.42 -7.25 3.07
C TYR A 288 -11.61 -8.17 3.32
N LEU A 289 -12.79 -7.77 2.87
CA LEU A 289 -14.02 -8.53 2.97
C LEU A 289 -14.42 -8.97 1.56
N LEU A 290 -14.04 -10.18 1.19
CA LEU A 290 -14.39 -10.75 -0.12
C LEU A 290 -15.90 -10.92 -0.24
N TYR A 291 -16.50 -10.48 -1.35
CA TYR A 291 -17.92 -10.70 -1.65
C TYR A 291 -18.12 -10.99 -3.14
N ASN A 292 -19.30 -11.47 -3.50
CA ASN A 292 -19.61 -11.92 -4.85
C ASN A 292 -18.83 -13.17 -5.27
N PHE A 293 -18.55 -14.07 -4.34
CA PHE A 293 -17.93 -15.37 -4.58
C PHE A 293 -18.93 -16.50 -4.31
N GLU A 294 -18.74 -17.29 -3.28
CA GLU A 294 -19.67 -18.34 -2.82
C GLU A 294 -20.54 -17.86 -1.65
N ASP A 295 -20.20 -16.69 -1.11
CA ASP A 295 -20.86 -16.06 0.03
C ASP A 295 -22.26 -15.54 -0.31
N GLU A 296 -23.14 -15.50 0.70
CA GLU A 296 -24.43 -14.83 0.62
C GLU A 296 -24.29 -13.34 1.02
N PRO A 297 -25.15 -12.43 0.50
CA PRO A 297 -25.11 -11.01 0.87
C PRO A 297 -25.20 -10.76 2.39
N LYS A 298 -25.97 -11.58 3.13
CA LYS A 298 -26.06 -11.51 4.59
C LYS A 298 -24.71 -11.73 5.29
N GLU A 299 -23.84 -12.57 4.72
CA GLU A 299 -22.54 -12.87 5.31
C GLU A 299 -21.58 -11.67 5.19
N LEU A 300 -21.67 -10.91 4.09
CA LEU A 300 -20.98 -9.62 3.99
C LEU A 300 -21.46 -8.66 5.09
N TYR A 301 -22.78 -8.54 5.28
CA TYR A 301 -23.35 -7.69 6.32
C TYR A 301 -22.83 -8.06 7.71
N TYR A 302 -22.86 -9.34 8.06
CA TYR A 302 -22.40 -9.82 9.37
C TYR A 302 -20.91 -9.57 9.58
N ARG A 303 -20.07 -9.81 8.57
CA ARG A 303 -18.63 -9.55 8.66
C ARG A 303 -18.33 -8.06 8.86
N MET A 304 -19.07 -7.18 8.18
CA MET A 304 -18.97 -5.73 8.40
C MET A 304 -19.43 -5.36 9.82
N ARG A 305 -20.55 -5.90 10.28
CA ARG A 305 -21.10 -5.62 11.62
C ARG A 305 -20.15 -6.05 12.72
N ILE A 306 -19.56 -7.26 12.62
CA ILE A 306 -18.54 -7.75 13.56
C ILE A 306 -17.38 -6.74 13.71
N ASN A 307 -16.91 -6.16 12.61
CA ASN A 307 -15.84 -5.17 12.67
C ASN A 307 -16.25 -3.91 13.44
N VAL A 308 -17.46 -3.44 13.23
CA VAL A 308 -18.01 -2.27 13.94
C VAL A 308 -18.16 -2.58 15.44
N ASP A 309 -18.75 -3.72 15.78
CA ASP A 309 -18.94 -4.15 17.17
C ASP A 309 -17.61 -4.31 17.91
N LEU A 310 -16.57 -4.85 17.25
CA LEU A 310 -15.21 -4.95 17.80
C LEU A 310 -14.56 -3.58 18.00
N CYS A 311 -14.79 -2.62 17.10
CA CYS A 311 -14.31 -1.25 17.31
C CYS A 311 -14.91 -0.63 18.57
N GLU A 312 -16.20 -0.79 18.79
CA GLU A 312 -16.90 -0.29 19.98
C GLU A 312 -16.47 -1.03 21.26
N GLU A 313 -16.38 -2.38 21.21
CA GLU A 313 -16.02 -3.21 22.37
C GLU A 313 -14.59 -2.96 22.84
N LEU A 314 -13.64 -2.84 21.91
CA LEU A 314 -12.20 -2.88 22.21
C LEU A 314 -11.52 -1.51 22.06
N GLY A 315 -12.20 -0.50 21.53
CA GLY A 315 -11.60 0.80 21.22
C GLY A 315 -10.54 0.74 20.10
N VAL A 316 -10.56 -0.31 19.28
CA VAL A 316 -9.67 -0.45 18.12
C VAL A 316 -10.25 0.25 16.89
N THR A 317 -9.41 0.56 15.94
CA THR A 317 -9.85 1.02 14.62
C THR A 317 -9.66 -0.10 13.61
N ILE A 318 -10.71 -0.51 12.92
CA ILE A 318 -10.65 -1.51 11.85
C ILE A 318 -11.09 -0.88 10.53
N TYR A 319 -10.15 -0.73 9.60
CA TYR A 319 -10.45 -0.30 8.24
C TYR A 319 -10.82 -1.52 7.39
N SER A 320 -12.09 -1.63 7.02
CA SER A 320 -12.59 -2.74 6.21
C SER A 320 -12.76 -2.33 4.75
N PHE A 321 -12.29 -3.19 3.85
CA PHE A 321 -12.36 -2.98 2.41
C PHE A 321 -13.16 -4.11 1.76
N PRO A 322 -14.46 -3.93 1.50
CA PRO A 322 -15.24 -4.89 0.72
C PRO A 322 -14.66 -5.00 -0.70
N MET A 323 -14.21 -6.19 -1.05
CA MET A 323 -13.60 -6.50 -2.34
C MET A 323 -14.50 -7.42 -3.16
N LYS A 324 -14.96 -6.92 -4.31
CA LYS A 324 -15.73 -7.72 -5.25
C LYS A 324 -14.83 -8.76 -5.90
N TYR A 325 -15.20 -10.03 -5.76
CA TYR A 325 -14.52 -11.12 -6.46
C TYR A 325 -14.72 -11.05 -7.98
N HIS A 326 -13.66 -11.35 -8.69
CA HIS A 326 -13.66 -11.66 -10.12
C HIS A 326 -12.76 -12.86 -10.37
N PRO A 327 -13.19 -13.82 -11.22
CA PRO A 327 -12.30 -14.88 -11.68
C PRO A 327 -11.08 -14.30 -12.36
N ILE A 328 -9.89 -14.72 -11.93
CA ILE A 328 -8.63 -14.20 -12.42
C ILE A 328 -8.13 -14.94 -13.67
N ASN A 329 -8.54 -16.19 -13.84
CA ASN A 329 -8.06 -17.08 -14.90
C ASN A 329 -8.99 -17.10 -16.13
N ASP A 330 -10.02 -16.25 -16.18
CA ASP A 330 -11.00 -16.23 -17.25
C ASP A 330 -10.90 -14.90 -18.04
N PRO A 331 -10.40 -14.95 -19.28
CA PRO A 331 -10.26 -13.77 -20.13
C PRO A 331 -11.58 -13.04 -20.42
N GLU A 332 -12.69 -13.74 -20.46
CA GLU A 332 -14.03 -13.18 -20.67
C GLU A 332 -14.41 -12.25 -19.50
N TYR A 333 -14.27 -12.74 -18.27
CA TYR A 333 -14.57 -11.94 -17.08
C TYR A 333 -13.59 -10.79 -16.86
N PHE A 334 -12.35 -10.94 -17.31
CA PHE A 334 -11.38 -9.85 -17.28
C PHE A 334 -11.82 -8.66 -18.13
N LYS A 335 -12.33 -8.91 -19.33
CA LYS A 335 -12.85 -7.86 -20.23
C LYS A 335 -14.10 -7.18 -19.68
N ASN A 336 -15.09 -7.97 -19.31
CA ASN A 336 -16.44 -7.49 -19.03
C ASN A 336 -16.68 -7.16 -17.54
N ARG A 337 -15.90 -7.76 -16.63
CA ARG A 337 -16.03 -7.63 -15.16
C ARG A 337 -17.45 -7.85 -14.64
N ASP A 338 -18.21 -8.71 -15.31
CA ASP A 338 -19.65 -8.93 -15.07
C ASP A 338 -19.96 -10.26 -14.37
N TYR A 339 -18.92 -10.94 -13.82
CA TYR A 339 -19.08 -12.15 -13.03
C TYR A 339 -20.06 -11.94 -11.87
N LEU A 340 -20.95 -12.91 -11.71
CA LEU A 340 -21.93 -12.99 -10.63
C LEU A 340 -21.69 -14.24 -9.81
N GLY A 341 -21.42 -14.06 -8.52
CA GLY A 341 -21.31 -15.15 -7.56
C GLY A 341 -22.63 -15.90 -7.37
N LYS A 342 -22.54 -17.11 -6.84
CA LYS A 342 -23.67 -18.05 -6.74
C LYS A 342 -24.94 -17.46 -6.11
N HIS A 343 -24.80 -16.59 -5.10
CA HIS A 343 -25.89 -15.99 -4.34
C HIS A 343 -26.08 -14.49 -4.61
N TRP A 344 -25.35 -13.97 -5.61
CA TRP A 344 -25.34 -12.57 -5.96
C TRP A 344 -26.08 -12.29 -7.27
N ASN A 345 -26.53 -11.06 -7.43
CA ASN A 345 -27.08 -10.56 -8.68
C ASN A 345 -26.55 -9.14 -8.96
N ARG A 346 -26.68 -8.67 -10.19
CA ARG A 346 -26.18 -7.35 -10.60
C ARG A 346 -26.72 -6.22 -9.74
N LYS A 347 -27.98 -6.31 -9.34
CA LYS A 347 -28.65 -5.28 -8.53
C LYS A 347 -27.97 -5.15 -7.16
N PHE A 348 -27.73 -6.26 -6.47
CA PHE A 348 -27.11 -6.27 -5.15
C PHE A 348 -25.66 -5.78 -5.20
N ILE A 349 -24.88 -6.22 -6.20
CA ILE A 349 -23.50 -5.76 -6.39
C ILE A 349 -23.46 -4.25 -6.59
N ARG A 350 -24.32 -3.69 -7.47
CA ARG A 350 -24.40 -2.26 -7.70
C ARG A 350 -24.84 -1.49 -6.46
N ALA A 351 -25.79 -2.04 -5.71
CA ALA A 351 -26.22 -1.42 -4.46
C ALA A 351 -25.07 -1.33 -3.44
N VAL A 352 -24.32 -2.42 -3.22
CA VAL A 352 -23.12 -2.40 -2.35
C VAL A 352 -22.13 -1.35 -2.85
N GLN A 353 -21.82 -1.32 -4.14
CA GLN A 353 -20.91 -0.33 -4.72
C GLN A 353 -21.42 1.10 -4.54
N ALA A 354 -22.73 1.35 -4.69
CA ALA A 354 -23.32 2.65 -4.48
C ALA A 354 -23.19 3.11 -3.01
N VAL A 355 -23.42 2.20 -2.04
CA VAL A 355 -23.16 2.50 -0.62
C VAL A 355 -21.69 2.84 -0.41
N LEU A 356 -20.76 2.00 -0.88
CA LEU A 356 -19.32 2.23 -0.72
C LEU A 356 -18.87 3.55 -1.36
N ASN A 357 -19.37 3.90 -2.54
CA ASN A 357 -19.06 5.17 -3.18
C ASN A 357 -19.57 6.35 -2.35
N SER A 358 -20.80 6.27 -1.81
CA SER A 358 -21.37 7.33 -0.97
C SER A 358 -20.68 7.50 0.38
N THR A 359 -20.07 6.43 0.90
CA THR A 359 -19.33 6.41 2.17
C THR A 359 -17.82 6.62 1.97
N LYS A 360 -17.35 6.77 0.71
CA LYS A 360 -15.91 6.78 0.36
C LYS A 360 -15.18 5.54 0.89
N GLY A 361 -15.82 4.36 0.79
CA GLY A 361 -15.31 3.08 1.26
C GLY A 361 -15.29 2.89 2.78
N LYS A 362 -15.82 3.82 3.55
CA LYS A 362 -15.79 3.75 5.02
C LYS A 362 -16.94 2.89 5.55
N ILE A 363 -16.60 1.93 6.40
CA ILE A 363 -17.55 1.03 7.09
C ILE A 363 -17.52 1.30 8.60
N GLY A 364 -16.36 1.47 9.20
CA GLY A 364 -16.10 1.45 10.62
C GLY A 364 -16.00 2.82 11.30
N LYS A 365 -16.90 3.77 11.02
CA LYS A 365 -16.96 5.05 11.75
C LYS A 365 -17.94 5.06 12.94
N GLY A 366 -18.14 3.91 13.58
CA GLY A 366 -19.10 3.72 14.65
C GLY A 366 -20.42 3.11 14.16
N ILE A 367 -21.21 2.68 15.14
CA ILE A 367 -22.45 1.92 14.91
C ILE A 367 -23.49 2.73 14.16
N GLU A 368 -23.70 4.00 14.55
CA GLU A 368 -24.67 4.89 13.88
C GLU A 368 -24.36 5.08 12.41
N PHE A 369 -23.06 5.29 12.09
CA PHE A 369 -22.63 5.43 10.70
C PHE A 369 -22.87 4.16 9.89
N PHE A 370 -22.60 3.00 10.49
CA PHE A 370 -22.82 1.70 9.85
C PHE A 370 -24.30 1.46 9.59
N GLU A 371 -25.15 1.66 10.59
CA GLU A 371 -26.60 1.46 10.50
C GLU A 371 -27.24 2.40 9.48
N GLU A 372 -26.81 3.64 9.41
CA GLU A 372 -27.26 4.58 8.38
C GLU A 372 -26.79 4.15 6.97
N ALA A 373 -25.59 3.59 6.84
CA ALA A 373 -25.06 3.19 5.54
C ALA A 373 -25.60 1.85 5.05
N PHE A 374 -25.63 0.85 5.92
CA PHE A 374 -25.89 -0.55 5.56
C PHE A 374 -27.17 -1.13 6.16
N GLY A 375 -27.87 -0.37 7.02
CA GLY A 375 -29.07 -0.82 7.74
C GLY A 375 -28.77 -1.33 9.15
N ARG A 376 -29.76 -1.23 10.02
CA ARG A 376 -29.68 -1.68 11.43
C ARG A 376 -29.70 -3.18 11.57
N ASP A 377 -30.36 -3.84 10.63
CA ASP A 377 -30.55 -5.29 10.58
C ASP A 377 -30.55 -5.80 9.14
N LEU A 378 -30.70 -7.11 8.96
CA LEU A 378 -30.74 -7.74 7.65
C LEU A 378 -31.90 -7.29 6.78
N ASP A 379 -33.07 -7.02 7.37
CA ASP A 379 -34.24 -6.58 6.61
C ASP A 379 -34.00 -5.22 5.99
N GLU A 380 -33.42 -4.30 6.75
CA GLU A 380 -33.03 -2.99 6.24
C GLU A 380 -31.90 -3.10 5.22
N PHE A 381 -30.91 -3.97 5.45
CA PHE A 381 -29.84 -4.22 4.49
C PHE A 381 -30.39 -4.72 3.16
N TYR A 382 -31.27 -5.73 3.17
CA TYR A 382 -31.89 -6.21 1.93
C TYR A 382 -32.77 -5.14 1.26
N LYS A 383 -33.50 -4.31 2.02
CA LYS A 383 -34.21 -3.15 1.45
C LYS A 383 -33.24 -2.21 0.73
N ILE A 384 -32.08 -1.94 1.30
CA ILE A 384 -31.03 -1.12 0.65
C ILE A 384 -30.53 -1.80 -0.63
N LEU A 385 -30.29 -3.11 -0.61
CA LEU A 385 -29.84 -3.83 -1.79
C LEU A 385 -30.87 -3.77 -2.96
N TRP A 386 -32.16 -3.63 -2.65
CA TRP A 386 -33.22 -3.47 -3.64
C TRP A 386 -33.48 -2.01 -4.07
N MET A 387 -32.93 -1.00 -3.37
CA MET A 387 -33.12 0.40 -3.74
C MET A 387 -32.44 0.74 -5.07
N PRO A 388 -33.00 1.71 -5.84
CA PRO A 388 -32.29 2.31 -6.96
C PRO A 388 -30.96 2.95 -6.52
N GLU A 389 -29.90 2.81 -7.32
CA GLU A 389 -28.56 3.31 -6.99
C GLU A 389 -28.55 4.81 -6.67
N THR A 390 -29.27 5.59 -7.48
CA THR A 390 -29.43 7.04 -7.25
C THR A 390 -30.05 7.34 -5.88
N PHE A 391 -31.02 6.52 -5.45
CA PHE A 391 -31.65 6.70 -4.15
C PHE A 391 -30.70 6.37 -2.99
N ILE A 392 -29.89 5.32 -3.13
CA ILE A 392 -28.84 4.96 -2.16
C ILE A 392 -27.86 6.12 -2.00
N ILE A 393 -27.42 6.73 -3.09
CA ILE A 393 -26.43 7.84 -3.06
C ILE A 393 -27.03 9.09 -2.43
N TYR A 394 -28.27 9.44 -2.82
CA TYR A 394 -28.90 10.70 -2.40
C TYR A 394 -29.49 10.67 -0.99
N ARG A 395 -29.94 9.49 -0.46
CA ARG A 395 -30.52 9.41 0.87
C ARG A 395 -29.62 10.01 1.96
N ARG A 396 -28.32 9.76 1.94
CA ARG A 396 -27.35 10.34 2.89
C ARG A 396 -27.18 11.84 2.74
N LYS A 397 -27.31 12.34 1.52
CA LYS A 397 -27.19 13.77 1.22
C LYS A 397 -28.43 14.54 1.72
N TYR A 398 -29.60 13.92 1.65
CA TYR A 398 -30.83 14.51 2.16
C TYR A 398 -30.89 14.45 3.69
N ASP A 399 -30.56 13.34 4.29
CA ASP A 399 -30.55 13.19 5.76
C ASP A 399 -29.58 14.18 6.42
N LYS A 400 -28.41 14.39 5.84
CA LYS A 400 -27.46 15.39 6.33
C LYS A 400 -28.02 16.81 6.23
N LYS A 401 -28.62 17.19 5.10
CA LYS A 401 -29.24 18.50 4.92
C LYS A 401 -30.46 18.71 5.82
N LEU A 402 -31.20 17.64 6.08
CA LEU A 402 -32.37 17.71 6.99
C LEU A 402 -31.89 17.92 8.43
N ARG A 403 -30.86 17.22 8.89
CA ARG A 403 -30.27 17.40 10.23
C ARG A 403 -29.68 18.81 10.40
N GLU A 404 -28.98 19.32 9.38
CA GLU A 404 -28.45 20.68 9.38
C GLU A 404 -29.57 21.72 9.51
N ARG A 405 -30.72 21.52 8.80
CA ARG A 405 -31.91 22.42 8.88
C ARG A 405 -32.70 22.31 10.19
N LEU A 406 -32.60 21.19 10.92
CA LEU A 406 -33.28 21.00 12.20
C LEU A 406 -32.41 21.43 13.39
N ALA A 407 -31.13 21.71 13.15
CA ALA A 407 -30.15 22.20 14.14
C ALA A 407 -30.04 23.74 14.13
N ASP A 408 -30.51 24.39 13.07
CA ASP A 408 -30.72 25.85 12.96
C ASP A 408 -32.17 26.23 13.46
#